data_d9900687e59ed1111235c27a69a900fe
#
_entry.id   d9900687e59ed1111235c27a69a900fe
#
_cell.length_a   1.000
_cell.length_b   1.000
_cell.length_c   1.000
_cell.angle_alpha   90.00
_cell.angle_beta   90.00
_cell.angle_gamma   90.00
#
_symmetry.space_group_name_H-M   'P 1'
#
loop_
_entity.id
_entity.type
_entity.pdbx_description
1 polymer ?
#
loop_
_entity_poly.entity_id
_entity_poly.type
_entity_poly.pdbx_seq_one_letter_code
_entity_poly.pdbx_strand_id
1 'polypeptide(L)'
;MQFLQTFAGLFANFGNLTWQMVVMWVIGGLLIYLAIAKKMEPSLLLPMGFGAILVNLPLSGAITQGTTVGPISALFDAGMSNELFPLLLFIGIGAMIDFGPLLEKPWLMLFGAAAQFGIFVTLVLAGLFFDLPDAASIAVIGAADGPTAIFVANTLASKYLGAIMVAAYSYMALVPIVQPPVIRLCTTKTERLIRMPYQKGSVSKTTKILFPIVVTMLAGLVAPASVALVGFLMFGNLLRECGVLNALSETAQNVLANLITIVLGLTVAGQMTADKFVRPDTLLILALGLVAFIFDTAGGVFFAKLLNLFLPEGKKINPMIGAAGISAFPMSGRVVNQMGLAEDNQNFLLMYSISVNVSGQIASVIAGGLILTLMSSCV
;
A
#
# COMPACT_ATOMS: atom_id res chain seq x y z
N MET A 1 16.28 -44.94 -31.11
CA MET A 1 15.17 -44.00 -31.42
C MET A 1 14.46 -43.51 -30.16
N GLN A 2 14.07 -44.40 -29.23
CA GLN A 2 13.38 -43.98 -27.96
C GLN A 2 14.18 -42.98 -27.12
N PHE A 3 15.50 -43.16 -26.97
CA PHE A 3 16.37 -42.27 -26.19
C PHE A 3 16.45 -40.88 -26.79
N LEU A 4 16.55 -40.72 -28.11
CA LEU A 4 16.55 -39.46 -28.80
C LEU A 4 15.18 -38.72 -28.71
N GLN A 5 14.07 -39.48 -28.73
CA GLN A 5 12.72 -38.92 -28.53
C GLN A 5 12.52 -38.45 -27.09
N THR A 6 13.00 -39.22 -26.10
CA THR A 6 12.98 -38.82 -24.69
C THR A 6 13.84 -37.58 -24.45
N PHE A 7 15.02 -37.51 -25.10
CA PHE A 7 15.90 -36.33 -24.99
C PHE A 7 15.31 -35.09 -25.69
N ALA A 8 14.67 -35.27 -26.82
CA ALA A 8 13.93 -34.19 -27.49
C ALA A 8 12.74 -33.70 -26.63
N GLY A 9 12.11 -34.60 -25.88
CA GLY A 9 11.04 -34.26 -24.93
C GLY A 9 11.47 -33.30 -23.81
N LEU A 10 12.75 -33.29 -23.41
CA LEU A 10 13.28 -32.34 -22.43
C LEU A 10 13.22 -30.89 -22.92
N PHE A 11 13.27 -30.68 -24.21
CA PHE A 11 13.22 -29.35 -24.83
C PHE A 11 11.84 -29.00 -25.38
N ALA A 12 10.88 -29.91 -25.33
CA ALA A 12 9.53 -29.67 -25.84
C ALA A 12 8.84 -28.47 -25.19
N ASN A 13 9.20 -28.15 -23.94
CA ASN A 13 8.63 -27.04 -23.20
C ASN A 13 9.03 -25.66 -23.77
N PHE A 14 10.14 -25.57 -24.52
CA PHE A 14 10.48 -24.32 -25.22
C PHE A 14 9.45 -23.95 -26.31
N GLY A 15 8.75 -24.94 -26.87
CA GLY A 15 7.68 -24.72 -27.82
C GLY A 15 6.42 -24.06 -27.22
N ASN A 16 6.28 -24.09 -25.89
CA ASN A 16 5.17 -23.47 -25.18
C ASN A 16 5.46 -22.02 -24.77
N LEU A 17 6.64 -21.48 -25.11
CA LEU A 17 7.03 -20.13 -24.77
C LEU A 17 6.28 -19.12 -25.63
N THR A 18 5.63 -18.14 -25.00
CA THR A 18 4.95 -17.04 -25.67
C THR A 18 5.72 -15.73 -25.47
N TRP A 19 5.55 -14.77 -26.38
CA TRP A 19 6.18 -13.46 -26.24
C TRP A 19 5.70 -12.71 -24.99
N GLN A 20 4.45 -12.93 -24.58
CA GLN A 20 3.89 -12.35 -23.35
C GLN A 20 4.61 -12.86 -22.11
N MET A 21 4.98 -14.15 -22.07
CA MET A 21 5.78 -14.72 -20.97
C MET A 21 7.15 -14.04 -20.87
N VAL A 22 7.79 -13.79 -22.02
CA VAL A 22 9.08 -13.06 -22.06
C VAL A 22 8.93 -11.63 -21.53
N VAL A 23 7.85 -10.94 -21.88
CA VAL A 23 7.53 -9.61 -21.33
C VAL A 23 7.41 -9.70 -19.80
N MET A 24 6.73 -10.70 -19.27
CA MET A 24 6.60 -10.90 -17.82
C MET A 24 7.94 -11.21 -17.14
N TRP A 25 8.85 -11.92 -17.79
CA TRP A 25 10.21 -12.11 -17.27
C TRP A 25 11.00 -10.81 -17.22
N VAL A 26 10.85 -9.95 -18.23
CA VAL A 26 11.47 -8.61 -18.22
C VAL A 26 10.88 -7.77 -17.07
N ILE A 27 9.56 -7.79 -16.89
CA ILE A 27 8.89 -7.09 -15.78
C ILE A 27 9.38 -7.64 -14.43
N GLY A 28 9.39 -8.97 -14.25
CA GLY A 28 9.90 -9.61 -13.05
C GLY A 28 11.38 -9.27 -12.77
N GLY A 29 12.22 -9.31 -13.81
CA GLY A 29 13.61 -8.88 -13.73
C GLY A 29 13.79 -7.41 -13.35
N LEU A 30 12.93 -6.51 -13.88
CA LEU A 30 12.92 -5.10 -13.50
C LEU A 30 12.55 -4.91 -12.04
N LEU A 31 11.53 -5.62 -11.52
CA LEU A 31 11.14 -5.56 -10.10
C LEU A 31 12.29 -6.02 -9.20
N ILE A 32 12.98 -7.11 -9.56
CA ILE A 32 14.16 -7.61 -8.84
C ILE A 32 15.30 -6.58 -8.89
N TYR A 33 15.54 -5.96 -10.04
CA TYR A 33 16.54 -4.90 -10.19
C TYR A 33 16.24 -3.70 -9.29
N LEU A 34 14.98 -3.24 -9.26
CA LEU A 34 14.55 -2.14 -8.40
C LEU A 34 14.71 -2.51 -6.92
N ALA A 35 14.39 -3.74 -6.53
CA ALA A 35 14.56 -4.24 -5.17
C ALA A 35 16.04 -4.23 -4.74
N ILE A 36 16.93 -4.80 -5.55
CA ILE A 36 18.33 -5.02 -5.18
C ILE A 36 19.19 -3.76 -5.41
N ALA A 37 19.14 -3.21 -6.64
CA ALA A 37 20.04 -2.13 -7.03
C ALA A 37 19.56 -0.75 -6.52
N LYS A 38 18.24 -0.54 -6.45
CA LYS A 38 17.66 0.73 -5.99
C LYS A 38 17.17 0.68 -4.55
N LYS A 39 17.20 -0.50 -3.90
CA LYS A 39 16.74 -0.73 -2.52
C LYS A 39 15.30 -0.25 -2.27
N MET A 40 14.45 -0.40 -3.29
CA MET A 40 13.04 0.00 -3.26
C MET A 40 12.20 -1.17 -2.76
N GLU A 41 11.64 -1.06 -1.57
CA GLU A 41 10.84 -2.11 -0.92
C GLU A 41 11.30 -3.54 -1.25
N PRO A 42 12.57 -3.91 -0.90
CA PRO A 42 13.12 -5.20 -1.29
C PRO A 42 12.32 -6.39 -0.78
N SER A 43 11.73 -6.24 0.41
CA SER A 43 10.91 -7.27 1.06
C SER A 43 9.67 -7.66 0.26
N LEU A 44 9.14 -6.74 -0.55
CA LEU A 44 7.95 -6.97 -1.37
C LEU A 44 8.29 -7.20 -2.84
N LEU A 45 9.11 -6.33 -3.43
CA LEU A 45 9.41 -6.39 -4.87
C LEU A 45 10.19 -7.64 -5.26
N LEU A 46 11.09 -8.14 -4.38
CA LEU A 46 11.89 -9.31 -4.69
C LEU A 46 11.03 -10.59 -4.80
N PRO A 47 10.19 -10.95 -3.81
CA PRO A 47 9.29 -12.10 -3.92
C PRO A 47 8.31 -11.97 -5.08
N MET A 48 7.76 -10.76 -5.31
CA MET A 48 6.82 -10.49 -6.39
C MET A 48 7.50 -10.64 -7.76
N GLY A 49 8.70 -10.09 -7.96
CA GLY A 49 9.45 -10.19 -9.21
C GLY A 49 9.87 -11.62 -9.51
N PHE A 50 10.38 -12.35 -8.50
CA PHE A 50 10.74 -13.77 -8.67
C PHE A 50 9.51 -14.63 -8.94
N GLY A 51 8.43 -14.40 -8.20
CA GLY A 51 7.17 -15.11 -8.40
C GLY A 51 6.60 -14.85 -9.80
N ALA A 52 6.67 -13.60 -10.32
CA ALA A 52 6.22 -13.26 -11.67
C ALA A 52 7.01 -14.04 -12.76
N ILE A 53 8.32 -14.23 -12.57
CA ILE A 53 9.11 -15.10 -13.46
C ILE A 53 8.63 -16.55 -13.33
N LEU A 54 8.49 -17.04 -12.09
CA LEU A 54 8.15 -18.44 -11.81
C LEU A 54 6.79 -18.86 -12.39
N VAL A 55 5.76 -18.00 -12.24
CA VAL A 55 4.40 -18.32 -12.74
C VAL A 55 4.28 -18.22 -14.26
N ASN A 56 5.18 -17.50 -14.91
CA ASN A 56 5.23 -17.34 -16.38
C ASN A 56 6.27 -18.27 -17.05
N LEU A 57 6.81 -19.27 -16.32
CA LEU A 57 7.53 -20.37 -16.95
C LEU A 57 6.52 -21.36 -17.53
N PRO A 58 6.66 -21.76 -18.80
CA PRO A 58 5.72 -22.71 -19.40
C PRO A 58 5.67 -23.99 -18.58
N LEU A 59 4.47 -24.48 -18.26
CA LEU A 59 4.23 -25.71 -17.50
C LEU A 59 4.97 -25.78 -16.16
N SER A 60 5.19 -24.63 -15.50
CA SER A 60 5.96 -24.58 -14.23
C SER A 60 5.31 -25.34 -13.07
N GLY A 61 4.00 -25.59 -13.13
CA GLY A 61 3.25 -26.15 -11.99
C GLY A 61 3.14 -25.21 -10.79
N ALA A 62 3.68 -24.00 -10.85
CA ALA A 62 3.64 -23.03 -9.75
C ALA A 62 2.22 -22.52 -9.44
N ILE A 63 1.39 -22.40 -10.46
CA ILE A 63 -0.04 -22.11 -10.38
C ILE A 63 -0.87 -23.32 -10.84
N THR A 64 -2.15 -23.31 -10.51
CA THR A 64 -3.07 -24.42 -10.88
C THR A 64 -3.13 -24.57 -12.40
N GLN A 65 -2.91 -25.80 -12.87
CA GLN A 65 -2.99 -26.19 -14.28
C GLN A 65 -3.89 -27.43 -14.40
N GLY A 66 -5.03 -27.24 -15.04
CA GLY A 66 -6.05 -28.30 -15.14
C GLY A 66 -6.52 -28.74 -13.75
N THR A 67 -6.30 -30.01 -13.41
CA THR A 67 -6.70 -30.59 -12.10
C THR A 67 -5.60 -30.51 -11.04
N THR A 68 -4.37 -30.12 -11.40
CA THR A 68 -3.23 -30.05 -10.48
C THR A 68 -3.16 -28.69 -9.83
N VAL A 69 -3.32 -28.63 -8.50
CA VAL A 69 -3.22 -27.40 -7.74
C VAL A 69 -1.75 -27.01 -7.56
N GLY A 70 -1.39 -25.82 -8.05
CA GLY A 70 -0.06 -25.27 -7.87
C GLY A 70 0.13 -24.63 -6.48
N PRO A 71 1.37 -24.65 -5.92
CA PRO A 71 1.64 -24.16 -4.57
C PRO A 71 1.30 -22.66 -4.39
N ILE A 72 1.51 -21.81 -5.39
CA ILE A 72 1.15 -20.38 -5.31
C ILE A 72 -0.38 -20.21 -5.29
N SER A 73 -1.11 -21.02 -6.08
CA SER A 73 -2.58 -21.00 -6.03
C SER A 73 -3.09 -21.48 -4.66
N ALA A 74 -2.50 -22.53 -4.11
CA ALA A 74 -2.84 -23.01 -2.76
C ALA A 74 -2.60 -21.97 -1.67
N LEU A 75 -1.49 -21.21 -1.76
CA LEU A 75 -1.23 -20.08 -0.85
C LEU A 75 -2.26 -18.96 -1.03
N PHE A 76 -2.65 -18.66 -2.27
CA PHE A 76 -3.69 -17.68 -2.55
C PHE A 76 -5.01 -18.07 -1.88
N ASP A 77 -5.45 -19.30 -2.07
CA ASP A 77 -6.70 -19.81 -1.48
C ASP A 77 -6.63 -19.89 0.05
N ALA A 78 -5.45 -20.20 0.59
CA ALA A 78 -5.26 -20.35 2.04
C ALA A 78 -5.37 -19.04 2.82
N GLY A 79 -5.06 -17.88 2.22
CA GLY A 79 -5.01 -16.67 3.01
C GLY A 79 -5.17 -15.34 2.26
N MET A 80 -5.21 -15.34 0.92
CA MET A 80 -5.50 -14.12 0.15
C MET A 80 -6.98 -13.98 -0.15
N SER A 81 -7.61 -15.04 -0.65
CA SER A 81 -9.04 -15.05 -1.00
C SER A 81 -9.96 -14.82 0.20
N ASN A 82 -9.53 -15.19 1.39
CA ASN A 82 -10.23 -15.00 2.66
C ASN A 82 -9.68 -13.83 3.50
N GLU A 83 -8.79 -12.99 2.92
CA GLU A 83 -8.23 -11.78 3.52
C GLU A 83 -7.35 -11.98 4.76
N LEU A 84 -7.04 -13.23 5.12
CA LEU A 84 -6.29 -13.56 6.33
C LEU A 84 -4.87 -12.96 6.31
N PHE A 85 -4.13 -13.09 5.19
CA PHE A 85 -2.77 -12.57 5.10
C PHE A 85 -2.71 -11.04 5.20
N PRO A 86 -3.55 -10.24 4.51
CA PRO A 86 -3.64 -8.80 4.71
C PRO A 86 -3.91 -8.42 6.17
N LEU A 87 -4.84 -9.10 6.85
CA LEU A 87 -5.16 -8.83 8.25
C LEU A 87 -3.97 -9.14 9.17
N LEU A 88 -3.29 -10.28 8.99
CA LEU A 88 -2.10 -10.63 9.77
C LEU A 88 -0.95 -9.64 9.54
N LEU A 89 -0.79 -9.12 8.32
CA LEU A 89 0.18 -8.06 8.04
C LEU A 89 -0.12 -6.79 8.83
N PHE A 90 -1.39 -6.42 8.97
CA PHE A 90 -1.78 -5.26 9.77
C PHE A 90 -1.42 -5.37 11.25
N ILE A 91 -1.42 -6.56 11.85
CA ILE A 91 -0.88 -6.74 13.21
C ILE A 91 0.61 -6.34 13.25
N GLY A 92 1.38 -6.80 12.28
CA GLY A 92 2.81 -6.45 12.19
C GLY A 92 3.03 -4.95 12.02
N ILE A 93 2.32 -4.33 11.08
CA ILE A 93 2.37 -2.89 10.81
C ILE A 93 1.96 -2.11 12.06
N GLY A 94 0.85 -2.46 12.71
CA GLY A 94 0.39 -1.82 13.94
C GLY A 94 1.41 -1.87 15.06
N ALA A 95 2.10 -3.00 15.22
CA ALA A 95 3.17 -3.16 16.19
C ALA A 95 4.42 -2.32 15.86
N MET A 96 4.66 -1.98 14.58
CA MET A 96 5.75 -1.08 14.17
C MET A 96 5.44 0.40 14.46
N ILE A 97 4.17 0.80 14.44
CA ILE A 97 3.75 2.19 14.51
C ILE A 97 3.83 2.72 15.96
N ASP A 98 4.49 3.87 16.13
CA ASP A 98 4.36 4.71 17.33
C ASP A 98 3.39 5.86 17.05
N PHE A 99 2.21 5.80 17.65
CA PHE A 99 1.21 6.85 17.54
C PHE A 99 1.50 8.06 18.47
N GLY A 100 2.50 7.99 19.34
CA GLY A 100 2.86 9.07 20.28
C GLY A 100 2.96 10.44 19.59
N PRO A 101 3.78 10.61 18.54
CA PRO A 101 3.91 11.89 17.84
C PRO A 101 2.60 12.41 17.21
N LEU A 102 1.72 11.51 16.76
CA LEU A 102 0.40 11.86 16.25
C LEU A 102 -0.53 12.32 17.39
N LEU A 103 -0.48 11.65 18.55
CA LEU A 103 -1.26 12.00 19.73
C LEU A 103 -0.81 13.32 20.36
N GLU A 104 0.46 13.69 20.22
CA GLU A 104 0.96 15.02 20.63
C GLU A 104 0.38 16.15 19.77
N LYS A 105 0.08 15.86 18.51
CA LYS A 105 -0.40 16.84 17.53
C LYS A 105 -1.58 16.28 16.74
N PRO A 106 -2.77 16.10 17.35
CA PRO A 106 -3.90 15.40 16.73
C PRO A 106 -4.43 16.05 15.44
N TRP A 107 -4.18 17.35 15.23
CA TRP A 107 -4.55 18.04 13.99
C TRP A 107 -3.89 17.45 12.74
N LEU A 108 -2.77 16.72 12.91
CA LEU A 108 -2.10 15.99 11.82
C LEU A 108 -2.97 14.85 11.26
N MET A 109 -3.99 14.38 12.00
CA MET A 109 -4.95 13.39 11.49
C MET A 109 -5.73 13.89 10.27
N LEU A 110 -5.95 15.19 10.17
CA LEU A 110 -6.65 15.79 9.04
C LEU A 110 -5.91 15.61 7.72
N PHE A 111 -4.59 15.50 7.75
CA PHE A 111 -3.79 15.26 6.54
C PHE A 111 -3.99 13.86 5.97
N GLY A 112 -4.11 12.84 6.82
CA GLY A 112 -4.46 11.51 6.38
C GLY A 112 -5.80 11.49 5.66
N ALA A 113 -6.81 12.15 6.23
CA ALA A 113 -8.12 12.27 5.60
C ALA A 113 -8.05 13.04 4.27
N ALA A 114 -7.33 14.16 4.22
CA ALA A 114 -7.19 14.98 3.01
C ALA A 114 -6.43 14.26 1.90
N ALA A 115 -5.47 13.40 2.24
CA ALA A 115 -4.73 12.62 1.27
C ALA A 115 -5.58 11.51 0.62
N GLN A 116 -6.75 11.14 1.16
CA GLN A 116 -7.66 10.20 0.50
C GLN A 116 -8.49 10.84 -0.64
N PHE A 117 -8.22 12.09 -0.98
CA PHE A 117 -8.92 12.83 -2.04
C PHE A 117 -8.83 12.11 -3.40
N GLY A 118 -7.69 11.55 -3.73
CA GLY A 118 -7.47 10.84 -4.99
C GLY A 118 -8.32 9.58 -5.13
N ILE A 119 -8.69 8.89 -4.04
CA ILE A 119 -9.64 7.77 -4.07
C ILE A 119 -10.96 8.22 -4.69
N PHE A 120 -11.53 9.34 -4.24
CA PHE A 120 -12.83 9.81 -4.73
C PHE A 120 -12.74 10.36 -6.16
N VAL A 121 -11.65 11.05 -6.51
CA VAL A 121 -11.40 11.47 -7.90
C VAL A 121 -11.31 10.26 -8.83
N THR A 122 -10.59 9.23 -8.40
CA THR A 122 -10.40 8.03 -9.23
C THR A 122 -11.67 7.20 -9.30
N LEU A 123 -12.50 7.18 -8.25
CA LEU A 123 -13.82 6.55 -8.32
C LEU A 123 -14.66 7.12 -9.48
N VAL A 124 -14.68 8.46 -9.61
CA VAL A 124 -15.40 9.14 -10.69
C VAL A 124 -14.76 8.82 -12.05
N LEU A 125 -13.43 8.86 -12.16
CA LEU A 125 -12.73 8.60 -13.41
C LEU A 125 -12.85 7.12 -13.83
N ALA A 126 -12.69 6.19 -12.89
CA ALA A 126 -12.81 4.76 -13.18
C ALA A 126 -14.26 4.38 -13.57
N GLY A 127 -15.26 5.05 -12.97
CA GLY A 127 -16.67 4.85 -13.30
C GLY A 127 -17.03 5.23 -14.74
N LEU A 128 -16.15 5.92 -15.49
CA LEU A 128 -16.33 6.18 -16.92
C LEU A 128 -15.98 4.95 -17.79
N PHE A 129 -15.23 3.98 -17.26
CA PHE A 129 -14.68 2.85 -18.01
C PHE A 129 -15.09 1.49 -17.45
N PHE A 130 -15.43 1.43 -16.17
CA PHE A 130 -15.73 0.21 -15.43
C PHE A 130 -17.08 0.31 -14.74
N ASP A 131 -17.69 -0.84 -14.46
CA ASP A 131 -18.87 -0.88 -13.59
C ASP A 131 -18.52 -0.42 -12.15
N LEU A 132 -19.55 -0.01 -11.41
CA LEU A 132 -19.36 0.68 -10.13
C LEU A 132 -18.54 -0.13 -9.09
N PRO A 133 -18.75 -1.45 -8.90
CA PRO A 133 -17.95 -2.26 -7.99
C PRO A 133 -16.47 -2.31 -8.41
N ASP A 134 -16.18 -2.46 -9.69
CA ASP A 134 -14.82 -2.48 -10.20
C ASP A 134 -14.18 -1.10 -10.10
N ALA A 135 -14.90 -0.02 -10.44
CA ALA A 135 -14.43 1.36 -10.30
C ALA A 135 -14.09 1.70 -8.84
N ALA A 136 -14.94 1.30 -7.90
CA ALA A 136 -14.71 1.48 -6.47
C ALA A 136 -13.46 0.73 -5.98
N SER A 137 -13.27 -0.50 -6.46
CA SER A 137 -12.10 -1.32 -6.15
C SER A 137 -10.81 -0.71 -6.71
N ILE A 138 -10.85 -0.18 -7.95
CA ILE A 138 -9.72 0.50 -8.59
C ILE A 138 -9.36 1.80 -7.86
N ALA A 139 -10.36 2.55 -7.41
CA ALA A 139 -10.15 3.83 -6.73
C ALA A 139 -9.29 3.71 -5.47
N VAL A 140 -9.47 2.65 -4.68
CA VAL A 140 -8.73 2.44 -3.42
C VAL A 140 -7.23 2.17 -3.64
N ILE A 141 -6.79 1.87 -4.87
CA ILE A 141 -5.36 1.74 -5.19
C ILE A 141 -4.58 3.02 -4.83
N GLY A 142 -5.21 4.19 -4.95
CA GLY A 142 -4.59 5.50 -4.70
C GLY A 142 -4.07 5.67 -3.29
N ALA A 143 -4.74 5.09 -2.31
CA ALA A 143 -4.29 5.14 -0.92
C ALA A 143 -2.88 4.54 -0.69
N ALA A 144 -2.35 3.80 -1.68
CA ALA A 144 -1.10 3.04 -1.59
C ALA A 144 -1.10 2.11 -0.36
N ASP A 145 -2.24 1.44 -0.15
CA ASP A 145 -2.49 0.49 0.92
C ASP A 145 -2.93 -0.84 0.31
N GLY A 146 -1.95 -1.72 0.09
CA GLY A 146 -2.19 -3.02 -0.54
C GLY A 146 -3.26 -3.85 0.17
N PRO A 147 -3.16 -4.06 1.49
CA PRO A 147 -4.16 -4.80 2.25
C PRO A 147 -5.58 -4.25 2.12
N THR A 148 -5.77 -2.93 2.26
CA THR A 148 -7.10 -2.30 2.12
C THR A 148 -7.64 -2.42 0.70
N ALA A 149 -6.79 -2.25 -0.34
CA ALA A 149 -7.21 -2.40 -1.72
C ALA A 149 -7.69 -3.82 -2.03
N ILE A 150 -7.00 -4.84 -1.50
CA ILE A 150 -7.41 -6.24 -1.63
C ILE A 150 -8.73 -6.50 -0.92
N PHE A 151 -8.85 -6.02 0.33
CA PHE A 151 -10.06 -6.18 1.13
C PHE A 151 -11.28 -5.63 0.40
N VAL A 152 -11.19 -4.40 -0.11
CA VAL A 152 -12.29 -3.75 -0.85
C VAL A 152 -12.60 -4.52 -2.14
N ALA A 153 -11.58 -4.85 -2.94
CA ALA A 153 -11.76 -5.53 -4.22
C ALA A 153 -12.35 -6.95 -4.05
N ASN A 154 -11.96 -7.65 -2.99
CA ASN A 154 -12.50 -8.98 -2.67
C ASN A 154 -13.95 -8.91 -2.19
N THR A 155 -14.24 -7.99 -1.25
CA THR A 155 -15.58 -7.77 -0.73
C THR A 155 -16.59 -7.37 -1.83
N LEU A 156 -16.14 -6.54 -2.80
CA LEU A 156 -16.95 -6.14 -3.96
C LEU A 156 -16.94 -7.18 -5.09
N ALA A 157 -16.29 -8.32 -4.89
CA ALA A 157 -16.13 -9.39 -5.89
C ALA A 157 -15.64 -8.86 -7.26
N SER A 158 -14.68 -7.92 -7.23
CA SER A 158 -14.13 -7.31 -8.45
C SER A 158 -13.51 -8.34 -9.39
N LYS A 159 -13.86 -8.26 -10.66
CA LYS A 159 -13.30 -9.10 -11.73
C LYS A 159 -11.80 -8.85 -11.93
N TYR A 160 -11.31 -7.73 -11.44
CA TYR A 160 -9.92 -7.26 -11.61
C TYR A 160 -9.09 -7.37 -10.34
N LEU A 161 -9.52 -8.17 -9.35
CA LEU A 161 -8.81 -8.36 -8.09
C LEU A 161 -7.30 -8.54 -8.28
N GLY A 162 -6.87 -9.39 -9.23
CA GLY A 162 -5.45 -9.62 -9.51
C GLY A 162 -4.70 -8.37 -9.99
N ALA A 163 -5.28 -7.60 -10.92
CA ALA A 163 -4.69 -6.37 -11.42
C ALA A 163 -4.62 -5.29 -10.33
N ILE A 164 -5.67 -5.18 -9.51
CA ILE A 164 -5.74 -4.24 -8.38
C ILE A 164 -4.68 -4.57 -7.33
N MET A 165 -4.51 -5.85 -6.98
CA MET A 165 -3.47 -6.31 -6.05
C MET A 165 -2.07 -5.90 -6.53
N VAL A 166 -1.76 -6.22 -7.80
CA VAL A 166 -0.45 -5.89 -8.38
C VAL A 166 -0.24 -4.37 -8.41
N ALA A 167 -1.25 -3.61 -8.82
CA ALA A 167 -1.19 -2.15 -8.85
C ALA A 167 -0.91 -1.57 -7.46
N ALA A 168 -1.71 -1.94 -6.45
CA ALA A 168 -1.62 -1.40 -5.09
C ALA A 168 -0.23 -1.65 -4.47
N TYR A 169 0.29 -2.87 -4.56
CA TYR A 169 1.62 -3.17 -4.04
C TYR A 169 2.75 -2.57 -4.86
N SER A 170 2.62 -2.49 -6.19
CA SER A 170 3.62 -1.85 -7.04
C SER A 170 3.72 -0.36 -6.74
N TYR A 171 2.60 0.34 -6.57
CA TYR A 171 2.63 1.78 -6.24
C TYR A 171 3.17 2.05 -4.85
N MET A 172 2.85 1.22 -3.87
CA MET A 172 3.48 1.31 -2.55
C MET A 172 5.02 1.26 -2.66
N ALA A 173 5.55 0.38 -3.51
CA ALA A 173 6.99 0.29 -3.74
C ALA A 173 7.55 1.44 -4.58
N LEU A 174 6.76 2.06 -5.46
CA LEU A 174 7.16 3.16 -6.34
C LEU A 174 7.06 4.54 -5.70
N VAL A 175 6.61 4.66 -4.45
CA VAL A 175 6.54 5.92 -3.69
C VAL A 175 7.79 6.79 -3.83
N PRO A 176 9.04 6.26 -3.66
CA PRO A 176 10.24 7.09 -3.76
C PRO A 176 10.50 7.67 -5.15
N ILE A 177 9.88 7.11 -6.20
CA ILE A 177 10.03 7.60 -7.58
C ILE A 177 8.92 8.59 -7.94
N VAL A 178 7.67 8.24 -7.62
CA VAL A 178 6.51 8.99 -8.09
C VAL A 178 6.23 10.21 -7.22
N GLN A 179 6.40 10.09 -5.91
CA GLN A 179 6.05 11.14 -4.96
C GLN A 179 6.91 12.43 -5.09
N PRO A 180 8.25 12.36 -5.22
CA PRO A 180 9.07 13.57 -5.30
C PRO A 180 8.74 14.50 -6.46
N PRO A 181 8.55 14.05 -7.72
CA PRO A 181 8.14 14.94 -8.80
C PRO A 181 6.76 15.56 -8.55
N VAL A 182 5.79 14.80 -8.02
CA VAL A 182 4.45 15.34 -7.70
C VAL A 182 4.54 16.44 -6.65
N ILE A 183 5.29 16.21 -5.56
CA ILE A 183 5.52 17.21 -4.52
C ILE A 183 6.16 18.48 -5.10
N ARG A 184 7.18 18.34 -5.96
CA ARG A 184 7.84 19.49 -6.62
C ARG A 184 6.91 20.27 -7.51
N LEU A 185 6.03 19.60 -8.25
CA LEU A 185 5.01 20.24 -9.08
C LEU A 185 3.99 21.02 -8.25
N CYS A 186 3.62 20.49 -7.08
CA CYS A 186 2.61 21.07 -6.20
C CYS A 186 3.19 22.13 -5.24
N THR A 187 4.51 22.29 -5.12
CA THR A 187 5.14 23.19 -4.15
C THR A 187 6.17 24.12 -4.79
N THR A 188 6.25 25.35 -4.29
CA THR A 188 7.32 26.28 -4.62
C THR A 188 8.57 26.01 -3.79
N LYS A 189 9.74 26.51 -4.23
CA LYS A 189 10.99 26.38 -3.47
C LYS A 189 10.90 27.04 -2.09
N THR A 190 10.24 28.19 -1.98
CA THR A 190 10.04 28.90 -0.71
C THR A 190 9.19 28.10 0.27
N GLU A 191 8.15 27.43 -0.20
CA GLU A 191 7.33 26.56 0.64
C GLU A 191 8.11 25.34 1.13
N ARG A 192 8.98 24.74 0.31
CA ARG A 192 9.80 23.59 0.69
C ARG A 192 10.87 23.94 1.73
N LEU A 193 11.27 25.20 1.81
CA LEU A 193 12.25 25.70 2.80
C LEU A 193 11.62 26.03 4.17
N ILE A 194 10.30 25.92 4.34
CA ILE A 194 9.66 26.14 5.64
C ILE A 194 10.15 25.09 6.63
N ARG A 195 10.86 25.55 7.67
CA ARG A 195 11.32 24.68 8.77
C ARG A 195 10.21 24.52 9.81
N MET A 196 10.05 23.29 10.30
CA MET A 196 9.08 22.96 11.32
C MET A 196 9.81 22.37 12.54
N PRO A 197 10.25 23.19 13.50
CA PRO A 197 10.93 22.68 14.68
C PRO A 197 9.99 21.78 15.47
N TYR A 198 10.43 20.54 15.72
CA TYR A 198 9.68 19.59 16.52
C TYR A 198 10.03 19.72 17.99
N GLN A 199 9.05 20.06 18.79
CA GLN A 199 9.15 20.00 20.26
C GLN A 199 8.47 18.72 20.71
N LYS A 200 9.24 17.83 21.33
CA LYS A 200 8.71 16.57 21.86
C LYS A 200 7.82 16.87 23.06
N GLY A 201 6.55 16.55 22.96
CA GLY A 201 5.62 16.52 24.07
C GLY A 201 5.71 15.22 24.89
N SER A 202 4.88 15.08 25.87
CA SER A 202 4.74 13.84 26.64
C SER A 202 3.31 13.33 26.54
N VAL A 203 3.13 12.16 25.92
CA VAL A 203 1.85 11.45 25.91
C VAL A 203 1.87 10.41 27.02
N SER A 204 0.82 10.37 27.87
CA SER A 204 0.76 9.41 28.96
C SER A 204 0.68 7.97 28.42
N LYS A 205 1.25 7.02 29.15
CA LYS A 205 1.16 5.59 28.81
C LYS A 205 -0.29 5.12 28.70
N THR A 206 -1.16 5.60 29.60
CA THR A 206 -2.59 5.29 29.58
C THR A 206 -3.25 5.75 28.27
N THR A 207 -2.94 6.97 27.80
CA THR A 207 -3.46 7.48 26.51
C THR A 207 -3.03 6.59 25.36
N LYS A 208 -1.76 6.18 25.33
CA LYS A 208 -1.24 5.28 24.27
C LYS A 208 -1.91 3.91 24.27
N ILE A 209 -2.25 3.36 25.44
CA ILE A 209 -2.97 2.07 25.55
C ILE A 209 -4.44 2.21 25.16
N LEU A 210 -5.10 3.29 25.59
CA LEU A 210 -6.52 3.50 25.30
C LEU A 210 -6.77 3.88 23.82
N PHE A 211 -5.82 4.54 23.19
CA PHE A 211 -5.96 5.02 21.81
C PHE A 211 -6.37 3.91 20.82
N PRO A 212 -5.66 2.77 20.71
CA PRO A 212 -6.04 1.71 19.77
C PRO A 212 -7.42 1.11 20.06
N ILE A 213 -7.82 1.04 21.33
CA ILE A 213 -9.13 0.54 21.74
C ILE A 213 -10.23 1.51 21.27
N VAL A 214 -10.07 2.81 21.58
CA VAL A 214 -11.03 3.86 21.24
C VAL A 214 -11.16 3.98 19.71
N VAL A 215 -10.03 3.97 18.97
CA VAL A 215 -10.06 4.04 17.49
C VAL A 215 -10.80 2.85 16.90
N THR A 216 -10.57 1.64 17.40
CA THR A 216 -11.30 0.44 16.93
C THR A 216 -12.80 0.56 17.18
N MET A 217 -13.21 1.03 18.37
CA MET A 217 -14.62 1.23 18.70
C MET A 217 -15.28 2.29 17.80
N LEU A 218 -14.60 3.42 17.60
CA LEU A 218 -15.10 4.51 16.76
C LEU A 218 -15.20 4.07 15.28
N ALA A 219 -14.19 3.37 14.78
CA ALA A 219 -14.20 2.84 13.42
C ALA A 219 -15.35 1.85 13.22
N GLY A 220 -15.61 1.00 14.20
CA GLY A 220 -16.74 0.05 14.16
C GLY A 220 -18.11 0.75 14.15
N LEU A 221 -18.23 1.92 14.74
CA LEU A 221 -19.47 2.71 14.73
C LEU A 221 -19.66 3.52 13.45
N VAL A 222 -18.57 4.05 12.88
CA VAL A 222 -18.62 4.97 11.72
C VAL A 222 -18.50 4.21 10.40
N ALA A 223 -17.65 3.21 10.32
CA ALA A 223 -17.37 2.42 9.14
C ALA A 223 -17.28 0.92 9.48
N PRO A 224 -18.40 0.25 9.78
CA PRO A 224 -18.41 -1.14 10.25
C PRO A 224 -17.66 -2.11 9.33
N ALA A 225 -17.72 -1.88 8.01
CA ALA A 225 -17.04 -2.71 7.02
C ALA A 225 -15.50 -2.69 7.17
N SER A 226 -14.91 -1.66 7.79
CA SER A 226 -13.45 -1.56 7.98
C SER A 226 -12.99 -2.06 9.36
N VAL A 227 -13.90 -2.50 10.24
CA VAL A 227 -13.56 -2.79 11.64
C VAL A 227 -12.53 -3.92 11.78
N ALA A 228 -12.55 -4.91 10.91
CA ALA A 228 -11.56 -5.97 10.90
C ALA A 228 -10.15 -5.43 10.62
N LEU A 229 -9.99 -4.63 9.57
CA LEU A 229 -8.71 -4.03 9.20
C LEU A 229 -8.19 -3.09 10.30
N VAL A 230 -9.03 -2.15 10.77
CA VAL A 230 -8.67 -1.23 11.85
C VAL A 230 -8.35 -2.00 13.13
N GLY A 231 -9.15 -3.00 13.47
CA GLY A 231 -8.98 -3.79 14.68
C GLY A 231 -7.66 -4.56 14.71
N PHE A 232 -7.27 -5.20 13.61
CA PHE A 232 -5.99 -5.91 13.51
C PHE A 232 -4.79 -4.95 13.57
N LEU A 233 -4.88 -3.79 12.90
CA LEU A 233 -3.88 -2.72 13.00
C LEU A 233 -3.73 -2.22 14.44
N MET A 234 -4.85 -1.90 15.08
CA MET A 234 -4.88 -1.37 16.44
C MET A 234 -4.51 -2.44 17.49
N PHE A 235 -4.84 -3.71 17.24
CA PHE A 235 -4.37 -4.82 18.08
C PHE A 235 -2.84 -4.93 18.07
N GLY A 236 -2.21 -4.84 16.90
CA GLY A 236 -0.75 -4.78 16.79
C GLY A 236 -0.16 -3.62 17.59
N ASN A 237 -0.77 -2.45 17.52
CA ASN A 237 -0.33 -1.30 18.30
C ASN A 237 -0.53 -1.50 19.81
N LEU A 238 -1.63 -2.11 20.23
CA LEU A 238 -1.88 -2.43 21.63
C LEU A 238 -0.83 -3.40 22.19
N LEU A 239 -0.39 -4.40 21.39
CA LEU A 239 0.71 -5.30 21.78
C LEU A 239 2.00 -4.54 22.08
N ARG A 240 2.28 -3.49 21.33
CA ARG A 240 3.43 -2.61 21.55
C ARG A 240 3.29 -1.75 22.78
N GLU A 241 2.16 -1.03 22.91
CA GLU A 241 2.00 0.03 23.91
C GLU A 241 1.64 -0.51 25.32
N CYS A 242 1.17 -1.75 25.43
CA CYS A 242 0.84 -2.36 26.73
C CYS A 242 2.08 -2.53 27.62
N GLY A 243 3.27 -2.75 27.02
CA GLY A 243 4.55 -2.85 27.71
C GLY A 243 4.76 -4.12 28.55
N VAL A 244 3.84 -5.08 28.45
CA VAL A 244 3.93 -6.40 29.13
C VAL A 244 4.11 -7.55 28.17
N LEU A 245 3.95 -7.31 26.84
CA LEU A 245 4.02 -8.30 25.76
C LEU A 245 5.13 -7.96 24.75
N ASN A 246 6.27 -7.44 25.21
CA ASN A 246 7.36 -7.00 24.33
C ASN A 246 7.80 -8.08 23.35
N ALA A 247 7.95 -9.34 23.80
CA ALA A 247 8.33 -10.45 22.95
C ALA A 247 7.31 -10.71 21.83
N LEU A 248 6.00 -10.60 22.12
CA LEU A 248 4.95 -10.74 21.08
C LEU A 248 4.97 -9.55 20.12
N SER A 249 5.17 -8.33 20.62
CA SER A 249 5.32 -7.14 19.81
C SER A 249 6.51 -7.27 18.84
N GLU A 250 7.66 -7.70 19.32
CA GLU A 250 8.86 -7.93 18.50
C GLU A 250 8.62 -9.03 17.45
N THR A 251 7.96 -10.13 17.84
CA THR A 251 7.58 -11.20 16.92
C THR A 251 6.64 -10.70 15.84
N ALA A 252 5.64 -9.87 16.20
CA ALA A 252 4.70 -9.30 15.24
C ALA A 252 5.41 -8.37 14.23
N GLN A 253 6.31 -7.50 14.72
CA GLN A 253 7.03 -6.53 13.89
C GLN A 253 8.03 -7.18 12.93
N ASN A 254 8.79 -8.17 13.42
CA ASN A 254 9.95 -8.70 12.71
C ASN A 254 9.67 -10.04 12.05
N VAL A 255 9.02 -10.97 12.74
CA VAL A 255 8.82 -12.33 12.22
C VAL A 255 7.52 -12.43 11.43
N LEU A 256 6.39 -12.06 12.05
CA LEU A 256 5.07 -12.18 11.41
C LEU A 256 4.99 -11.29 10.16
N ALA A 257 5.36 -10.00 10.29
CA ALA A 257 5.31 -9.07 9.16
C ALA A 257 6.18 -9.54 8.00
N ASN A 258 7.41 -9.99 8.25
CA ASN A 258 8.31 -10.48 7.20
C ASN A 258 7.81 -11.77 6.56
N LEU A 259 7.32 -12.72 7.35
CA LEU A 259 6.76 -13.98 6.84
C LEU A 259 5.57 -13.72 5.92
N ILE A 260 4.62 -12.91 6.40
CA ILE A 260 3.43 -12.57 5.62
C ILE A 260 3.80 -11.77 4.37
N THR A 261 4.78 -10.87 4.44
CA THR A 261 5.24 -10.11 3.26
C THR A 261 5.81 -11.03 2.17
N ILE A 262 6.58 -12.06 2.54
CA ILE A 262 7.09 -13.07 1.59
C ILE A 262 5.92 -13.80 0.92
N VAL A 263 4.98 -14.29 1.72
CA VAL A 263 3.81 -15.03 1.22
C VAL A 263 2.95 -14.14 0.33
N LEU A 264 2.69 -12.90 0.75
CA LEU A 264 1.95 -11.90 -0.03
C LEU A 264 2.63 -11.62 -1.38
N GLY A 265 3.94 -11.39 -1.39
CA GLY A 265 4.68 -11.12 -2.64
C GLY A 265 4.56 -12.28 -3.64
N LEU A 266 4.66 -13.52 -3.19
CA LEU A 266 4.49 -14.70 -4.03
C LEU A 266 3.04 -14.90 -4.50
N THR A 267 2.05 -14.69 -3.62
CA THR A 267 0.63 -14.85 -3.98
C THR A 267 0.16 -13.75 -4.93
N VAL A 268 0.62 -12.51 -4.74
CA VAL A 268 0.38 -11.41 -5.70
C VAL A 268 0.96 -11.74 -7.06
N ALA A 269 2.19 -12.26 -7.11
CA ALA A 269 2.81 -12.71 -8.35
C ALA A 269 2.00 -13.80 -9.06
N GLY A 270 1.26 -14.64 -8.35
CA GLY A 270 0.33 -15.62 -8.91
C GLY A 270 -0.76 -15.01 -9.80
N GLN A 271 -1.07 -13.72 -9.63
CA GLN A 271 -1.99 -12.98 -10.46
C GLN A 271 -1.31 -12.27 -11.66
N MET A 272 0.04 -12.29 -11.71
CA MET A 272 0.83 -11.68 -12.79
C MET A 272 1.06 -12.67 -13.94
N THR A 273 0.07 -13.49 -14.27
CA THR A 273 0.16 -14.38 -15.43
C THR A 273 0.06 -13.59 -16.74
N ALA A 274 0.82 -13.99 -17.76
CA ALA A 274 0.96 -13.26 -19.02
C ALA A 274 -0.38 -13.01 -19.73
N ASP A 275 -1.28 -13.98 -19.67
CA ASP A 275 -2.62 -13.94 -20.26
C ASP A 275 -3.56 -12.93 -19.55
N LYS A 276 -3.37 -12.68 -18.26
CA LYS A 276 -4.17 -11.74 -17.48
C LYS A 276 -3.53 -10.36 -17.38
N PHE A 277 -2.20 -10.31 -17.30
CA PHE A 277 -1.48 -9.07 -17.02
C PHE A 277 -1.25 -8.21 -18.29
N VAL A 278 -0.94 -8.85 -19.42
CA VAL A 278 -0.70 -8.16 -20.71
C VAL A 278 -2.03 -7.95 -21.44
N ARG A 279 -2.94 -7.17 -20.82
CA ARG A 279 -4.27 -6.84 -21.37
C ARG A 279 -4.52 -5.34 -21.27
N PRO A 280 -5.28 -4.76 -22.21
CA PRO A 280 -5.62 -3.34 -22.20
C PRO A 280 -6.29 -2.90 -20.88
N ASP A 281 -7.22 -3.71 -20.37
CA ASP A 281 -7.95 -3.42 -19.12
C ASP A 281 -7.00 -3.31 -17.93
N THR A 282 -6.06 -4.24 -17.81
CA THR A 282 -5.03 -4.23 -16.76
C THR A 282 -4.13 -3.00 -16.85
N LEU A 283 -3.72 -2.63 -18.06
CA LEU A 283 -2.92 -1.42 -18.28
C LEU A 283 -3.69 -0.14 -17.92
N LEU A 284 -5.00 -0.11 -18.21
CA LEU A 284 -5.87 1.00 -17.83
C LEU A 284 -6.01 1.09 -16.29
N ILE A 285 -6.17 -0.04 -15.61
CA ILE A 285 -6.22 -0.10 -14.13
C ILE A 285 -4.90 0.42 -13.53
N LEU A 286 -3.76 0.00 -14.08
CA LEU A 286 -2.47 0.53 -13.67
C LEU A 286 -2.39 2.05 -13.88
N ALA A 287 -2.82 2.56 -15.03
CA ALA A 287 -2.82 3.99 -15.29
C ALA A 287 -3.73 4.77 -14.32
N LEU A 288 -4.95 4.27 -14.06
CA LEU A 288 -5.88 4.88 -13.11
C LEU A 288 -5.35 4.84 -11.67
N GLY A 289 -4.71 3.74 -11.26
CA GLY A 289 -4.06 3.64 -9.96
C GLY A 289 -2.92 4.65 -9.80
N LEU A 290 -2.13 4.90 -10.85
CA LEU A 290 -1.11 5.95 -10.85
C LEU A 290 -1.73 7.34 -10.71
N VAL A 291 -2.81 7.61 -11.43
CA VAL A 291 -3.57 8.86 -11.32
C VAL A 291 -4.08 9.05 -9.89
N ALA A 292 -4.70 8.01 -9.31
CA ALA A 292 -5.16 8.01 -7.93
C ALA A 292 -4.03 8.40 -6.95
N PHE A 293 -2.89 7.74 -7.06
CA PHE A 293 -1.73 7.99 -6.22
C PHE A 293 -1.18 9.42 -6.34
N ILE A 294 -1.18 9.98 -7.57
CA ILE A 294 -0.78 11.37 -7.82
C ILE A 294 -1.76 12.33 -7.13
N PHE A 295 -3.07 12.11 -7.27
CA PHE A 295 -4.08 12.96 -6.66
C PHE A 295 -4.12 12.85 -5.15
N ASP A 296 -3.88 11.67 -4.56
CA ASP A 296 -3.76 11.49 -3.11
C ASP A 296 -2.54 12.26 -2.56
N THR A 297 -1.38 12.13 -3.21
CA THR A 297 -0.19 12.91 -2.86
C THR A 297 -0.45 14.41 -2.97
N ALA A 298 -1.05 14.87 -4.06
CA ALA A 298 -1.36 16.28 -4.30
C ALA A 298 -2.41 16.80 -3.32
N GLY A 299 -3.44 16.03 -3.02
CA GLY A 299 -4.51 16.38 -2.09
C GLY A 299 -3.98 16.75 -0.70
N GLY A 300 -3.09 15.93 -0.16
CA GLY A 300 -2.43 16.22 1.11
C GLY A 300 -1.58 17.50 1.06
N VAL A 301 -0.83 17.73 -0.04
CA VAL A 301 -0.01 18.94 -0.23
C VAL A 301 -0.90 20.17 -0.32
N PHE A 302 -1.97 20.13 -1.12
CA PHE A 302 -2.90 21.25 -1.27
C PHE A 302 -3.64 21.55 0.03
N PHE A 303 -3.97 20.54 0.82
CA PHE A 303 -4.55 20.75 2.14
C PHE A 303 -3.61 21.53 3.07
N ALA A 304 -2.31 21.21 3.08
CA ALA A 304 -1.32 22.00 3.82
C ALA A 304 -1.26 23.46 3.34
N LYS A 305 -1.32 23.67 2.02
CA LYS A 305 -1.34 25.03 1.44
C LYS A 305 -2.62 25.78 1.83
N LEU A 306 -3.77 25.11 1.82
CA LEU A 306 -5.02 25.68 2.27
C LEU A 306 -4.95 26.12 3.74
N LEU A 307 -4.41 25.27 4.62
CA LEU A 307 -4.21 25.64 6.03
C LEU A 307 -3.26 26.84 6.18
N ASN A 308 -2.23 26.94 5.34
CA ASN A 308 -1.29 28.05 5.37
C ASN A 308 -1.91 29.41 5.00
N LEU A 309 -3.09 29.44 4.36
CA LEU A 309 -3.84 30.68 4.13
C LEU A 309 -4.38 31.27 5.43
N PHE A 310 -4.67 30.42 6.43
CA PHE A 310 -5.23 30.81 7.71
C PHE A 310 -4.17 30.95 8.80
N LEU A 311 -2.94 30.49 8.56
CA LEU A 311 -1.86 30.53 9.54
C LEU A 311 -1.00 31.79 9.37
N PRO A 312 -0.63 32.47 10.49
CA PRO A 312 0.24 33.64 10.44
C PRO A 312 1.66 33.28 9.98
N GLU A 313 2.36 34.28 9.46
CA GLU A 313 3.77 34.14 9.12
C GLU A 313 4.59 33.69 10.36
N GLY A 314 5.50 32.72 10.15
CA GLY A 314 6.27 32.08 11.24
C GLY A 314 5.59 30.87 11.89
N LYS A 315 4.31 30.59 11.61
CA LYS A 315 3.61 29.33 12.00
C LYS A 315 3.16 28.50 10.81
N LYS A 316 3.60 28.87 9.62
CA LYS A 316 3.28 28.12 8.39
C LYS A 316 3.84 26.72 8.42
N ILE A 317 3.09 25.79 7.84
CA ILE A 317 3.38 24.38 7.73
C ILE A 317 4.12 24.15 6.42
N ASN A 318 5.15 23.31 6.42
CA ASN A 318 5.77 22.86 5.18
C ASN A 318 4.81 21.97 4.40
N PRO A 319 4.34 22.36 3.20
CA PRO A 319 3.33 21.60 2.48
C PRO A 319 3.76 20.18 2.10
N MET A 320 5.07 19.91 2.04
CA MET A 320 5.57 18.57 1.73
C MET A 320 5.07 17.51 2.72
N ILE A 321 4.84 17.85 4.01
CA ILE A 321 4.37 16.87 4.98
C ILE A 321 3.00 16.29 4.60
N GLY A 322 2.17 17.07 3.91
CA GLY A 322 0.85 16.62 3.46
C GLY A 322 0.93 15.43 2.50
N ALA A 323 1.97 15.37 1.68
CA ALA A 323 2.20 14.23 0.79
C ALA A 323 2.37 12.90 1.54
N ALA A 324 2.81 12.95 2.80
CA ALA A 324 2.96 11.77 3.63
C ALA A 324 1.63 11.15 4.09
N GLY A 325 0.49 11.80 3.82
CA GLY A 325 -0.84 11.33 4.21
C GLY A 325 -1.35 10.10 3.46
N ILE A 326 -0.63 9.61 2.46
CA ILE A 326 -0.89 8.29 1.87
C ILE A 326 -0.45 7.18 2.82
N SER A 327 -1.01 5.97 2.64
CA SER A 327 -0.83 4.87 3.59
C SER A 327 0.51 4.12 3.47
N ALA A 328 1.37 4.43 2.50
CA ALA A 328 2.65 3.75 2.29
C ALA A 328 3.64 4.00 3.46
N PHE A 329 3.44 3.30 4.56
CA PHE A 329 4.22 3.42 5.79
C PHE A 329 5.46 2.51 5.77
N PRO A 330 6.63 2.96 6.22
CA PRO A 330 7.02 4.34 6.59
C PRO A 330 7.66 5.14 5.43
N MET A 331 7.47 4.69 4.20
CA MET A 331 8.16 5.16 2.99
C MET A 331 7.89 6.63 2.70
N SER A 332 6.62 7.01 2.65
CA SER A 332 6.21 8.36 2.30
C SER A 332 6.74 9.40 3.28
N GLY A 333 6.72 9.09 4.58
CA GLY A 333 7.32 9.96 5.60
C GLY A 333 8.84 10.13 5.43
N ARG A 334 9.55 9.07 5.04
CA ARG A 334 10.99 9.11 4.77
C ARG A 334 11.31 9.92 3.52
N VAL A 335 10.54 9.76 2.45
CA VAL A 335 10.69 10.53 1.19
C VAL A 335 10.56 12.03 1.46
N VAL A 336 9.52 12.45 2.19
CA VAL A 336 9.30 13.85 2.55
C VAL A 336 10.48 14.40 3.37
N ASN A 337 10.97 13.66 4.35
CA ASN A 337 12.13 14.07 5.14
C ASN A 337 13.40 14.20 4.28
N GLN A 338 13.65 13.24 3.39
CA GLN A 338 14.81 13.30 2.47
C GLN A 338 14.71 14.51 1.54
N MET A 339 13.53 14.84 1.04
CA MET A 339 13.32 16.05 0.23
C MET A 339 13.55 17.32 1.03
N GLY A 340 13.10 17.38 2.29
CA GLY A 340 13.34 18.51 3.19
C GLY A 340 14.82 18.74 3.41
N LEU A 341 15.58 17.69 3.73
CA LEU A 341 17.03 17.74 3.93
C LEU A 341 17.81 18.06 2.64
N ALA A 342 17.28 17.68 1.47
CA ALA A 342 17.90 18.02 0.18
C ALA A 342 17.71 19.49 -0.19
N GLU A 343 16.63 20.14 0.23
CA GLU A 343 16.42 21.59 0.04
C GLU A 343 17.20 22.43 1.08
N ASP A 344 17.27 21.94 2.32
CA ASP A 344 17.97 22.59 3.45
C ASP A 344 18.36 21.51 4.48
N ASN A 345 19.66 21.38 4.75
CA ASN A 345 20.23 20.35 5.64
C ASN A 345 19.76 20.43 7.12
N GLN A 346 19.08 21.50 7.49
CA GLN A 346 18.48 21.70 8.82
C GLN A 346 16.93 21.54 8.82
N ASN A 347 16.35 21.20 7.67
CA ASN A 347 14.88 21.04 7.54
C ASN A 347 14.45 19.61 7.84
N PHE A 348 14.45 19.25 9.12
CA PHE A 348 14.06 17.94 9.62
C PHE A 348 12.52 17.83 9.72
N LEU A 349 11.91 17.16 8.75
CA LEU A 349 10.46 16.96 8.69
C LEU A 349 10.00 15.58 9.18
N LEU A 350 10.93 14.69 9.60
CA LEU A 350 10.66 13.28 9.84
C LEU A 350 9.49 13.05 10.81
N MET A 351 9.51 13.70 11.96
CA MET A 351 8.49 13.46 12.99
C MET A 351 7.10 13.90 12.54
N TYR A 352 6.99 15.01 11.82
CA TYR A 352 5.73 15.47 11.24
C TYR A 352 5.25 14.57 10.11
N SER A 353 6.16 14.23 9.18
CA SER A 353 5.81 13.39 8.03
C SER A 353 5.46 11.96 8.44
N ILE A 354 6.14 11.39 9.45
CA ILE A 354 5.76 10.08 10.00
C ILE A 354 4.41 10.15 10.71
N SER A 355 4.13 11.21 11.48
CA SER A 355 2.81 11.38 12.11
C SER A 355 1.69 11.49 11.08
N VAL A 356 1.89 12.26 10.02
CA VAL A 356 0.95 12.35 8.90
C VAL A 356 0.81 11.01 8.18
N ASN A 357 1.90 10.29 7.95
CA ASN A 357 1.87 8.96 7.32
C ASN A 357 1.11 7.93 8.16
N VAL A 358 1.29 7.97 9.48
CA VAL A 358 0.54 7.15 10.43
C VAL A 358 -0.96 7.50 10.40
N SER A 359 -1.31 8.78 10.28
CA SER A 359 -2.71 9.18 10.11
C SER A 359 -3.30 8.66 8.80
N GLY A 360 -2.48 8.58 7.74
CA GLY A 360 -2.84 7.99 6.46
C GLY A 360 -3.21 6.51 6.56
N GLN A 361 -2.52 5.73 7.40
CA GLN A 361 -2.85 4.32 7.64
C GLN A 361 -4.27 4.14 8.20
N ILE A 362 -4.67 4.97 9.15
CA ILE A 362 -6.03 4.92 9.71
C ILE A 362 -7.03 5.42 8.66
N ALA A 363 -6.71 6.52 8.00
CA ALA A 363 -7.61 7.17 7.05
C ALA A 363 -7.89 6.30 5.82
N SER A 364 -6.90 5.59 5.27
CA SER A 364 -7.07 4.70 4.12
C SER A 364 -8.01 3.54 4.44
N VAL A 365 -7.85 2.93 5.61
CA VAL A 365 -8.71 1.82 6.04
C VAL A 365 -10.15 2.29 6.25
N ILE A 366 -10.34 3.46 6.88
CA ILE A 366 -11.67 4.05 7.06
C ILE A 366 -12.28 4.43 5.70
N ALA A 367 -11.50 5.02 4.79
CA ALA A 367 -11.97 5.38 3.45
C ALA A 367 -12.40 4.13 2.65
N GLY A 368 -11.64 3.03 2.73
CA GLY A 368 -12.03 1.75 2.16
C GLY A 368 -13.37 1.25 2.70
N GLY A 369 -13.56 1.31 4.02
CA GLY A 369 -14.82 0.94 4.67
C GLY A 369 -16.00 1.84 4.28
N LEU A 370 -15.76 3.15 4.12
CA LEU A 370 -16.78 4.09 3.63
C LEU A 370 -17.18 3.78 2.19
N ILE A 371 -16.20 3.45 1.32
CA ILE A 371 -16.50 3.01 -0.06
C ILE A 371 -17.38 1.77 -0.06
N LEU A 372 -17.05 0.76 0.77
CA LEU A 372 -17.90 -0.45 0.89
C LEU A 372 -19.32 -0.11 1.36
N THR A 373 -19.45 0.76 2.34
CA THR A 373 -20.74 1.21 2.85
C THR A 373 -21.55 1.94 1.77
N LEU A 374 -20.90 2.82 0.99
CA LEU A 374 -21.53 3.51 -0.13
C LEU A 374 -21.99 2.53 -1.22
N MET A 375 -21.17 1.53 -1.53
CA MET A 375 -21.51 0.52 -2.54
C MET A 375 -22.65 -0.37 -2.08
N SER A 376 -22.70 -0.77 -0.81
CA SER A 376 -23.81 -1.57 -0.26
C SER A 376 -25.16 -0.83 -0.25
N SER A 377 -25.17 0.49 -0.29
CA SER A 377 -26.38 1.30 -0.41
C SER A 377 -26.83 1.53 -1.86
N CYS A 378 -25.99 1.17 -2.83
CA CYS A 378 -26.28 1.30 -4.26
C CYS A 378 -26.73 -0.02 -4.92
N VAL A 379 -26.64 -1.14 -4.19
CA VAL A 379 -27.11 -2.48 -4.59
C VAL A 379 -28.38 -2.80 -3.83
#